data_0cd427cbaf2ee8ab215025139de45056
#
_entry.id   0cd427cbaf2ee8ab215025139de45056
#
_cell.length_a   1.000
_cell.length_b   1.000
_cell.length_c   1.000
_cell.angle_alpha   90.00
_cell.angle_beta   90.00
_cell.angle_gamma   90.00
#
_symmetry.space_group_name_H-M   'P 1'
#
loop_
_entity.id
_entity.type
_entity.pdbx_description
1 polymer ?
#
loop_
_entity_poly.entity_id
_entity_poly.type
_entity_poly.pdbx_seq_one_letter_code
_entity_poly.pdbx_strand_id
1 'polypeptide(L)'
;AGIDDDRDRAEILLTQWAVADDKAIFGICRGMQMMNVAMGGTLIQDIPSQWPTNLVHSAYAINPDPPRDGVSHAAQFAAGSCIAQIIGVPEAGVNSFHHQSVKRMADGFVPTSTSPDGIIESFEMPNKRFSLGVQWHPEDMAAGRDDMMNLFRAFVDSAR
;
A
#
# COMPACT_ATOMS: atom_id res chain seq x y z
N ALA A 1 0.16 20.39 -0.36
CA ALA A 1 0.59 19.69 -1.56
C ALA A 1 -0.40 20.03 -2.66
N GLY A 2 0.09 20.36 -3.85
CA GLY A 2 -0.77 20.68 -4.99
C GLY A 2 -1.48 19.43 -5.49
N ILE A 3 -2.74 19.60 -5.89
CA ILE A 3 -3.49 18.58 -6.64
C ILE A 3 -2.94 18.60 -8.07
N ASP A 4 -2.75 17.43 -8.66
CA ASP A 4 -2.34 17.25 -10.05
C ASP A 4 -3.44 16.46 -10.78
N ASP A 5 -4.40 17.20 -11.32
CA ASP A 5 -5.60 16.62 -11.93
C ASP A 5 -5.27 15.74 -13.16
N ASP A 6 -4.23 16.10 -13.92
CA ASP A 6 -3.84 15.32 -15.11
C ASP A 6 -3.22 13.99 -14.72
N ARG A 7 -2.36 14.00 -13.70
CA ARG A 7 -1.78 12.80 -13.14
C ARG A 7 -2.85 11.89 -12.51
N ASP A 8 -3.75 12.46 -11.71
CA ASP A 8 -4.84 11.72 -11.08
C ASP A 8 -5.74 11.06 -12.12
N ARG A 9 -6.12 11.79 -13.17
CA ARG A 9 -6.93 11.26 -14.28
C ARG A 9 -6.22 10.10 -15.00
N ALA A 10 -4.95 10.27 -15.33
CA ALA A 10 -4.16 9.24 -16.00
C ALA A 10 -4.03 7.97 -15.16
N GLU A 11 -3.72 8.10 -13.86
CA GLU A 11 -3.56 6.97 -12.95
C GLU A 11 -4.89 6.25 -12.67
N ILE A 12 -6.01 6.97 -12.59
CA ILE A 12 -7.36 6.39 -12.47
C ILE A 12 -7.65 5.52 -13.70
N LEU A 13 -7.49 6.06 -14.90
CA LEU A 13 -7.74 5.32 -16.14
C LEU A 13 -6.82 4.11 -16.28
N LEU A 14 -5.53 4.28 -15.99
CA LEU A 14 -4.56 3.18 -16.04
C LEU A 14 -4.94 2.05 -15.08
N THR A 15 -5.34 2.39 -13.86
CA THR A 15 -5.80 1.40 -12.87
C THR A 15 -7.03 0.65 -13.35
N GLN A 16 -8.04 1.37 -13.85
CA GLN A 16 -9.28 0.76 -14.34
C GLN A 16 -9.01 -0.18 -15.52
N TRP A 17 -8.16 0.21 -16.47
CA TRP A 17 -7.78 -0.65 -17.59
C TRP A 17 -6.97 -1.87 -17.13
N ALA A 18 -6.00 -1.69 -16.23
CA ALA A 18 -5.20 -2.79 -15.71
C ALA A 18 -6.08 -3.84 -15.01
N VAL A 19 -7.04 -3.39 -14.20
CA VAL A 19 -8.00 -4.28 -13.52
C VAL A 19 -8.95 -4.95 -14.52
N ALA A 20 -9.48 -4.21 -15.51
CA ALA A 20 -10.38 -4.77 -16.52
C ALA A 20 -9.69 -5.85 -17.37
N ASP A 21 -8.46 -5.59 -17.80
CA ASP A 21 -7.66 -6.47 -18.66
C ASP A 21 -6.87 -7.54 -17.90
N ASP A 22 -7.09 -7.67 -16.58
CA ASP A 22 -6.35 -8.59 -15.70
C ASP A 22 -4.82 -8.47 -15.82
N LYS A 23 -4.33 -7.24 -15.92
CA LYS A 23 -2.89 -6.96 -15.90
C LYS A 23 -2.39 -6.96 -14.47
N ALA A 24 -1.13 -7.41 -14.29
CA ALA A 24 -0.47 -7.26 -13.01
C ALA A 24 -0.35 -5.77 -12.64
N ILE A 25 -0.77 -5.42 -11.43
CA ILE A 25 -0.69 -4.06 -10.90
C ILE A 25 -0.18 -4.07 -9.47
N PHE A 26 0.82 -3.22 -9.20
CA PHE A 26 1.42 -3.05 -7.88
C PHE A 26 1.40 -1.56 -7.50
N GLY A 27 0.54 -1.20 -6.55
CA GLY A 27 0.42 0.17 -6.05
C GLY A 27 1.22 0.38 -4.77
N ILE A 28 2.13 1.37 -4.77
CA ILE A 28 2.96 1.72 -3.60
C ILE A 28 2.52 3.08 -3.07
N CYS A 29 2.25 3.17 -1.78
CA CYS A 29 1.87 4.36 -1.04
C CYS A 29 0.72 5.11 -1.73
N ARG A 30 0.98 6.24 -2.39
CA ARG A 30 -0.01 6.97 -3.17
C ARG A 30 -0.63 6.09 -4.28
N GLY A 31 0.14 5.17 -4.89
CA GLY A 31 -0.36 4.22 -5.89
C GLY A 31 -1.43 3.28 -5.33
N MET A 32 -1.26 2.76 -4.12
CA MET A 32 -2.28 1.99 -3.41
C MET A 32 -3.55 2.82 -3.20
N GLN A 33 -3.42 4.06 -2.75
CA GLN A 33 -4.55 4.95 -2.52
C GLN A 33 -5.29 5.24 -3.84
N MET A 34 -4.56 5.48 -4.93
CA MET A 34 -5.14 5.70 -6.27
C MET A 34 -5.86 4.46 -6.79
N MET A 35 -5.33 3.24 -6.56
CA MET A 35 -6.04 2.00 -6.90
C MET A 35 -7.40 1.92 -6.19
N ASN A 36 -7.46 2.23 -4.91
CA ASN A 36 -8.71 2.24 -4.16
C ASN A 36 -9.69 3.28 -4.69
N VAL A 37 -9.24 4.51 -4.92
CA VAL A 37 -10.10 5.60 -5.43
C VAL A 37 -10.58 5.30 -6.86
N ALA A 38 -9.72 4.82 -7.74
CA ALA A 38 -10.05 4.47 -9.12
C ALA A 38 -11.18 3.44 -9.23
N MET A 39 -11.29 2.55 -8.23
CA MET A 39 -12.30 1.51 -8.14
C MET A 39 -13.50 1.91 -7.26
N GLY A 40 -13.59 3.18 -6.84
CA GLY A 40 -14.74 3.74 -6.12
C GLY A 40 -14.61 3.72 -4.59
N GLY A 41 -13.45 3.42 -4.04
CA GLY A 41 -13.16 3.56 -2.61
C GLY A 41 -12.95 5.00 -2.16
N THR A 42 -12.68 5.20 -0.86
CA THR A 42 -12.44 6.54 -0.30
C THR A 42 -11.21 6.53 0.62
N LEU A 43 -10.69 7.72 0.92
CA LEU A 43 -9.51 7.91 1.77
C LEU A 43 -9.85 8.64 3.07
N ILE A 44 -9.06 8.35 4.10
CA ILE A 44 -8.79 9.24 5.23
C ILE A 44 -7.86 10.32 4.67
N GLN A 45 -8.30 11.57 4.70
CA GLN A 45 -7.53 12.68 4.11
C GLN A 45 -6.38 13.15 5.00
N ASP A 46 -6.49 12.92 6.30
CA ASP A 46 -5.46 13.27 7.26
C ASP A 46 -5.62 12.38 8.50
N ILE A 47 -4.72 11.43 8.67
CA ILE A 47 -4.77 10.46 9.78
C ILE A 47 -4.77 11.16 11.14
N PRO A 48 -3.86 12.14 11.44
CA PRO A 48 -3.82 12.76 12.73
C PRO A 48 -5.13 13.44 13.16
N SER A 49 -5.91 13.95 12.23
CA SER A 49 -7.17 14.65 12.53
C SER A 49 -8.43 13.77 12.41
N GLN A 50 -8.36 12.64 11.70
CA GLN A 50 -9.54 11.85 11.36
C GLN A 50 -9.53 10.42 11.93
N TRP A 51 -8.41 9.97 12.50
CA TRP A 51 -8.25 8.64 13.06
C TRP A 51 -7.73 8.69 14.49
N PRO A 52 -8.36 7.99 15.45
CA PRO A 52 -7.96 8.04 16.86
C PRO A 52 -6.71 7.17 17.08
N THR A 53 -5.53 7.75 16.85
CA THR A 53 -4.26 7.05 16.99
C THR A 53 -3.18 7.90 17.65
N ASN A 54 -2.24 7.23 18.34
CA ASN A 54 -0.97 7.81 18.77
C ASN A 54 0.20 7.32 17.91
N LEU A 55 -0.08 6.45 16.92
CA LEU A 55 0.94 5.97 15.99
C LEU A 55 1.23 7.04 14.94
N VAL A 56 2.50 7.27 14.69
CA VAL A 56 2.92 8.27 13.69
C VAL A 56 3.16 7.57 12.35
N HIS A 57 2.29 7.87 11.38
CA HIS A 57 2.37 7.31 10.03
C HIS A 57 3.25 8.13 9.06
N SER A 58 3.72 9.29 9.48
CA SER A 58 4.66 10.09 8.70
C SER A 58 5.95 10.30 9.49
N ALA A 59 7.01 9.61 9.10
CA ALA A 59 8.33 9.77 9.71
C ALA A 59 8.83 11.22 9.68
N TYR A 60 8.40 12.01 8.66
CA TYR A 60 8.69 13.44 8.58
C TYR A 60 8.07 14.28 9.71
N ALA A 61 7.03 13.78 10.39
CA ALA A 61 6.46 14.48 11.54
C ALA A 61 7.38 14.42 12.78
N ILE A 62 8.31 13.46 12.82
CA ILE A 62 9.25 13.28 13.93
C ILE A 62 10.63 13.81 13.56
N ASN A 63 11.08 13.55 12.34
CA ASN A 63 12.40 13.89 11.84
C ASN A 63 12.26 14.54 10.45
N PRO A 64 12.82 15.73 10.19
CA PRO A 64 12.74 16.37 8.88
C PRO A 64 13.53 15.63 7.78
N ASP A 65 14.49 14.75 8.17
CA ASP A 65 15.29 13.93 7.25
C ASP A 65 15.39 12.49 7.78
N PRO A 66 14.29 11.72 7.76
CA PRO A 66 14.28 10.37 8.30
C PRO A 66 14.94 9.38 7.32
N PRO A 67 15.65 8.34 7.82
CA PRO A 67 16.15 7.28 6.97
C PRO A 67 14.97 6.59 6.25
N ARG A 68 15.07 6.48 4.93
CA ARG A 68 13.99 5.94 4.10
C ARG A 68 13.75 4.44 4.33
N ASP A 69 14.77 3.69 4.72
CA ASP A 69 14.75 2.27 5.05
C ASP A 69 14.43 1.97 6.53
N GLY A 70 14.25 3.03 7.34
CA GLY A 70 13.94 2.91 8.77
C GLY A 70 12.55 2.33 9.02
N VAL A 71 12.46 1.40 9.99
CA VAL A 71 11.17 0.83 10.42
C VAL A 71 10.40 1.84 11.28
N SER A 72 9.14 2.09 10.92
CA SER A 72 8.25 2.98 11.67
C SER A 72 7.28 2.20 12.58
N HIS A 73 6.67 1.15 12.06
CA HIS A 73 5.73 0.28 12.79
C HIS A 73 5.66 -1.12 12.16
N ALA A 74 4.90 -2.01 12.77
CA ALA A 74 4.62 -3.33 12.23
C ALA A 74 3.41 -3.29 11.30
N ALA A 75 3.42 -4.10 10.23
CA ALA A 75 2.25 -4.49 9.45
C ALA A 75 1.92 -5.96 9.75
N GLN A 76 0.69 -6.24 10.18
CA GLN A 76 0.18 -7.58 10.48
C GLN A 76 -0.56 -8.12 9.26
N PHE A 77 -0.13 -9.28 8.74
CA PHE A 77 -0.65 -9.85 7.51
C PHE A 77 -1.76 -10.87 7.77
N ALA A 78 -2.85 -10.78 7.00
CA ALA A 78 -3.93 -11.75 7.02
C ALA A 78 -3.44 -13.12 6.52
N ALA A 79 -3.65 -14.16 7.30
CA ALA A 79 -3.25 -15.51 6.94
C ALA A 79 -3.90 -15.96 5.62
N GLY A 80 -3.10 -16.54 4.73
CA GLY A 80 -3.55 -17.01 3.42
C GLY A 80 -3.63 -15.94 2.34
N SER A 81 -3.39 -14.67 2.64
CA SER A 81 -3.30 -13.61 1.63
C SER A 81 -2.06 -13.79 0.75
N CYS A 82 -2.12 -13.27 -0.47
CA CYS A 82 -0.98 -13.29 -1.41
C CYS A 82 0.24 -12.60 -0.78
N ILE A 83 0.04 -11.44 -0.17
CA ILE A 83 1.14 -10.71 0.48
C ILE A 83 1.76 -11.49 1.64
N ALA A 84 0.98 -12.20 2.46
CA ALA A 84 1.51 -13.03 3.55
C ALA A 84 2.38 -14.18 3.02
N GLN A 85 2.02 -14.75 1.86
CA GLN A 85 2.82 -15.78 1.21
C GLN A 85 4.13 -15.22 0.64
N ILE A 86 4.11 -14.02 0.06
CA ILE A 86 5.29 -13.36 -0.52
C ILE A 86 6.28 -12.94 0.58
N ILE A 87 5.79 -12.30 1.64
CA ILE A 87 6.59 -11.82 2.77
C ILE A 87 7.13 -13.00 3.59
N GLY A 88 6.33 -14.06 3.76
CA GLY A 88 6.73 -15.30 4.42
C GLY A 88 6.66 -15.28 5.95
N VAL A 89 6.18 -14.19 6.56
CA VAL A 89 5.99 -14.04 8.01
C VAL A 89 4.65 -13.40 8.32
N PRO A 90 4.05 -13.64 9.50
CA PRO A 90 2.74 -13.06 9.84
C PRO A 90 2.78 -11.56 10.15
N GLU A 91 3.96 -11.02 10.43
CA GLU A 91 4.17 -9.61 10.74
C GLU A 91 5.56 -9.17 10.27
N ALA A 92 5.67 -7.96 9.74
CA ALA A 92 6.95 -7.37 9.39
C ALA A 92 6.97 -5.88 9.71
N GLY A 93 8.15 -5.37 10.10
CA GLY A 93 8.36 -3.93 10.27
C GLY A 93 8.39 -3.23 8.92
N VAL A 94 7.68 -2.11 8.79
CA VAL A 94 7.60 -1.31 7.58
C VAL A 94 7.98 0.16 7.84
N ASN A 95 8.45 0.86 6.82
CA ASN A 95 8.61 2.31 6.87
C ASN A 95 7.26 3.01 6.66
N SER A 96 7.16 4.30 7.00
CA SER A 96 5.90 5.01 6.89
C SER A 96 6.11 6.51 6.61
N PHE A 97 5.60 6.97 5.47
CA PHE A 97 5.78 8.34 4.97
C PHE A 97 4.47 8.94 4.44
N HIS A 98 3.34 8.59 5.04
CA HIS A 98 2.02 9.02 4.60
C HIS A 98 1.21 9.65 5.74
N HIS A 99 0.32 10.56 5.42
CA HIS A 99 -0.67 11.12 6.34
C HIS A 99 -2.10 10.81 5.90
N GLN A 100 -2.26 10.19 4.73
CA GLN A 100 -3.53 9.71 4.19
C GLN A 100 -3.52 8.18 4.17
N SER A 101 -4.71 7.56 4.17
CA SER A 101 -4.87 6.10 4.08
C SER A 101 -6.23 5.74 3.49
N VAL A 102 -6.44 4.45 3.20
CA VAL A 102 -7.73 3.92 2.79
C VAL A 102 -8.74 4.06 3.94
N LYS A 103 -9.93 4.62 3.64
CA LYS A 103 -11.06 4.73 4.57
C LYS A 103 -12.10 3.66 4.30
N ARG A 104 -12.67 3.68 3.09
CA ARG A 104 -13.59 2.66 2.62
C ARG A 104 -12.96 1.94 1.43
N MET A 105 -12.82 0.63 1.59
CA MET A 105 -12.32 -0.22 0.52
C MET A 105 -13.27 -0.21 -0.67
N ALA A 106 -12.72 -0.16 -1.88
CA ALA A 106 -13.48 -0.36 -3.11
C ALA A 106 -13.93 -1.82 -3.24
N ASP A 107 -15.05 -2.04 -3.92
CA ASP A 107 -15.58 -3.38 -4.16
C ASP A 107 -14.57 -4.24 -4.94
N GLY A 108 -14.42 -5.50 -4.52
CA GLY A 108 -13.48 -6.46 -5.09
C GLY A 108 -12.09 -6.44 -4.46
N PHE A 109 -11.68 -5.39 -3.77
CA PHE A 109 -10.48 -5.40 -2.94
C PHE A 109 -10.78 -5.94 -1.53
N VAL A 110 -9.80 -6.65 -0.98
CA VAL A 110 -9.82 -7.12 0.41
C VAL A 110 -8.59 -6.61 1.15
N PRO A 111 -8.72 -6.08 2.38
CA PRO A 111 -7.58 -5.68 3.18
C PRO A 111 -6.77 -6.92 3.57
N THR A 112 -5.47 -6.84 3.45
CA THR A 112 -4.55 -7.97 3.70
C THR A 112 -3.48 -7.67 4.72
N SER A 113 -3.32 -6.42 5.12
CA SER A 113 -2.58 -6.09 6.35
C SER A 113 -3.07 -4.80 6.99
N THR A 114 -2.81 -4.69 8.29
CA THR A 114 -3.10 -3.49 9.09
C THR A 114 -1.92 -3.17 10.01
N SER A 115 -1.76 -1.89 10.33
CA SER A 115 -0.94 -1.43 11.44
C SER A 115 -1.62 -1.70 12.79
N PRO A 116 -0.91 -1.56 13.93
CA PRO A 116 -1.47 -1.81 15.27
C PRO A 116 -2.68 -0.96 15.63
N ASP A 117 -2.87 0.20 15.02
CA ASP A 117 -4.00 1.10 15.22
C ASP A 117 -5.14 0.89 14.20
N GLY A 118 -5.03 -0.16 13.36
CA GLY A 118 -6.07 -0.57 12.42
C GLY A 118 -6.09 0.16 11.08
N ILE A 119 -5.11 1.01 10.79
CA ILE A 119 -4.93 1.58 9.44
C ILE A 119 -4.60 0.44 8.47
N ILE A 120 -5.25 0.44 7.30
CA ILE A 120 -5.01 -0.55 6.25
C ILE A 120 -3.64 -0.26 5.61
N GLU A 121 -2.75 -1.25 5.71
CA GLU A 121 -1.39 -1.17 5.19
C GLU A 121 -1.21 -1.92 3.86
N SER A 122 -2.09 -2.87 3.56
CA SER A 122 -2.15 -3.50 2.23
C SER A 122 -3.53 -4.03 1.91
N PHE A 123 -3.79 -4.19 0.63
CA PHE A 123 -4.96 -4.88 0.11
C PHE A 123 -4.61 -5.62 -1.20
N GLU A 124 -5.46 -6.57 -1.57
CA GLU A 124 -5.36 -7.28 -2.83
C GLU A 124 -6.74 -7.51 -3.46
N MET A 125 -6.77 -7.84 -4.76
CA MET A 125 -7.96 -8.31 -5.45
C MET A 125 -7.79 -9.81 -5.75
N PRO A 126 -8.38 -10.72 -4.94
CA PRO A 126 -8.04 -12.15 -4.96
C PRO A 126 -8.31 -12.86 -6.30
N ASN A 127 -9.25 -12.33 -7.10
CA ASN A 127 -9.66 -12.93 -8.37
C ASN A 127 -8.89 -12.39 -9.58
N LYS A 128 -7.81 -11.64 -9.35
CA LYS A 128 -6.96 -11.07 -10.39
C LYS A 128 -5.57 -11.70 -10.35
N ARG A 129 -4.90 -11.73 -11.51
CA ARG A 129 -3.56 -12.29 -11.68
C ARG A 129 -2.57 -11.79 -10.63
N PHE A 130 -2.49 -10.49 -10.45
CA PHE A 130 -1.73 -9.81 -9.41
C PHE A 130 -2.25 -8.38 -9.28
N SER A 131 -2.97 -8.09 -8.22
CA SER A 131 -3.46 -6.75 -7.92
C SER A 131 -3.24 -6.49 -6.44
N LEU A 132 -2.11 -5.86 -6.12
CA LEU A 132 -1.63 -5.64 -4.76
C LEU A 132 -1.36 -4.16 -4.54
N GLY A 133 -1.84 -3.63 -3.42
CA GLY A 133 -1.49 -2.31 -2.91
C GLY A 133 -0.80 -2.41 -1.56
N VAL A 134 0.27 -1.64 -1.35
CA VAL A 134 0.96 -1.50 -0.07
C VAL A 134 1.12 -0.02 0.28
N GLN A 135 0.91 0.33 1.56
CA GLN A 135 0.94 1.71 2.01
C GLN A 135 2.36 2.21 2.32
N TRP A 136 3.25 1.30 2.71
CA TRP A 136 4.67 1.60 2.93
C TRP A 136 5.47 1.69 1.62
N HIS A 137 6.77 1.95 1.72
CA HIS A 137 7.70 2.05 0.61
C HIS A 137 8.68 0.87 0.60
N PRO A 138 8.30 -0.31 0.07
CA PRO A 138 9.19 -1.47 0.00
C PRO A 138 10.41 -1.22 -0.87
N GLU A 139 10.36 -0.30 -1.85
CA GLU A 139 11.48 0.07 -2.72
C GLU A 139 12.67 0.64 -1.94
N ASP A 140 12.41 1.35 -0.85
CA ASP A 140 13.46 1.91 0.00
C ASP A 140 14.10 0.86 0.91
N MET A 141 13.41 -0.25 1.16
CA MET A 141 13.84 -1.32 2.08
C MET A 141 14.43 -2.53 1.34
N ALA A 142 14.11 -2.71 0.06
CA ALA A 142 14.42 -3.91 -0.71
C ALA A 142 15.92 -4.22 -0.84
N ALA A 143 16.79 -3.21 -0.79
CA ALA A 143 18.24 -3.41 -0.89
C ALA A 143 18.83 -4.18 0.31
N GLY A 144 18.19 -4.10 1.47
CA GLY A 144 18.63 -4.78 2.71
C GLY A 144 17.70 -5.89 3.20
N ARG A 145 16.56 -6.13 2.49
CA ARG A 145 15.50 -7.02 2.98
C ARG A 145 14.89 -7.85 1.85
N ASP A 146 15.15 -9.14 1.87
CA ASP A 146 14.63 -10.09 0.87
C ASP A 146 13.10 -10.17 0.87
N ASP A 147 12.45 -10.06 2.01
CA ASP A 147 10.99 -10.04 2.12
C ASP A 147 10.38 -8.87 1.33
N MET A 148 10.98 -7.68 1.37
CA MET A 148 10.55 -6.52 0.58
C MET A 148 10.89 -6.69 -0.90
N MET A 149 12.07 -7.24 -1.23
CA MET A 149 12.47 -7.55 -2.60
C MET A 149 11.55 -8.59 -3.25
N ASN A 150 11.03 -9.55 -2.48
CA ASN A 150 10.13 -10.57 -2.98
C ASN A 150 8.80 -10.01 -3.53
N LEU A 151 8.33 -8.86 -3.04
CA LEU A 151 7.16 -8.16 -3.60
C LEU A 151 7.40 -7.79 -5.07
N PHE A 152 8.58 -7.27 -5.38
CA PHE A 152 8.95 -6.89 -6.75
C PHE A 152 9.17 -8.11 -7.64
N ARG A 153 9.79 -9.18 -7.10
CA ARG A 153 9.96 -10.45 -7.82
C ARG A 153 8.61 -11.05 -8.20
N ALA A 154 7.69 -11.15 -7.24
CA ALA A 154 6.34 -11.67 -7.47
C ALA A 154 5.56 -10.83 -8.50
N PHE A 155 5.66 -9.50 -8.44
CA PHE A 155 5.06 -8.60 -9.42
C PHE A 155 5.60 -8.84 -10.83
N VAL A 156 6.94 -8.88 -10.99
CA VAL A 156 7.57 -9.12 -12.31
C VAL A 156 7.21 -10.48 -12.86
N ASP A 157 7.21 -11.52 -12.01
CA ASP A 157 6.86 -12.88 -12.43
C ASP A 157 5.40 -13.00 -12.85
N SER A 158 4.49 -12.28 -12.20
CA SER A 158 3.07 -12.24 -12.56
C SER A 158 2.79 -11.46 -13.86
N ALA A 159 3.71 -10.60 -14.30
CA ALA A 159 3.56 -9.81 -15.53
C ALA A 159 4.03 -10.56 -16.80
N ARG A 160 4.65 -11.75 -16.62
CA ARG A 160 5.08 -12.63 -17.71
C ARG A 160 3.96 -13.62 -18.08
#